data_610bc042201d3628baf09f746ea6b03e
#
_entry.id   610bc042201d3628baf09f746ea6b03e
#
_cell.length_a   1.000
_cell.length_b   1.000
_cell.length_c   1.000
_cell.angle_alpha   90.00
_cell.angle_beta   90.00
_cell.angle_gamma   90.00
#
_symmetry.space_group_name_H-M   'P 1'
#
loop_
_entity.id
_entity.type
_entity.pdbx_description
1 polymer ?
#
loop_
_entity_poly.entity_id
_entity_poly.type
_entity_poly.pdbx_seq_one_letter_code
_entity_poly.pdbx_strand_id
1 'polypeptide(L)'
;KTTLSEQHMDSRGLETLLRNFSEAGVLEVEGNTLRFTSEADRAFAKGGWLERYVFRAVDDVSGTLAIRDKAANLVVVDGAGVTNELDVAFMARNRLFVIECKTARMDKEGSTKANDTLFKLAEICRRVGGLGTRGLLASYRSLGNAEKRLARVLGIELVCGVDLARLDEKLKTWVKS
;
A
#
# COMPACT_ATOMS: atom_id res chain seq x y z
N LYS A 1 12.39 -7.98 18.74
CA LYS A 1 11.43 -9.00 19.23
C LYS A 1 10.03 -8.41 19.28
N THR A 2 9.03 -9.23 18.97
CA THR A 2 7.60 -8.90 19.10
C THR A 2 6.89 -10.10 19.70
N THR A 3 6.07 -9.90 20.74
CA THR A 3 5.32 -10.97 21.38
C THR A 3 3.87 -10.95 20.88
N LEU A 4 3.36 -12.11 20.49
CA LEU A 4 1.96 -12.30 20.10
C LEU A 4 1.11 -12.60 21.34
N SER A 5 -0.12 -12.09 21.37
CA SER A 5 -1.08 -12.51 22.38
C SER A 5 -1.61 -13.92 22.08
N GLU A 6 -2.09 -14.62 23.11
CA GLU A 6 -2.66 -15.97 22.96
C GLU A 6 -3.78 -16.00 21.91
N GLN A 7 -4.64 -14.99 21.88
CA GLN A 7 -5.72 -14.87 20.87
C GLN A 7 -5.21 -14.83 19.42
N HIS A 8 -3.97 -14.34 19.19
CA HIS A 8 -3.38 -14.34 17.87
C HIS A 8 -2.83 -15.72 17.48
N MET A 9 -2.37 -16.51 18.46
CA MET A 9 -1.79 -17.83 18.20
C MET A 9 -2.83 -18.86 17.71
N ASP A 10 -4.10 -18.69 18.06
CA ASP A 10 -5.18 -19.58 17.62
C ASP A 10 -5.67 -19.34 16.18
N SER A 11 -5.07 -18.38 15.48
CA SER A 11 -5.45 -18.03 14.11
C SER A 11 -4.70 -18.88 13.09
N ARG A 12 -5.37 -19.85 12.43
CA ARG A 12 -4.80 -20.65 11.34
C ARG A 12 -4.20 -19.80 10.21
N GLY A 13 -4.80 -18.65 9.92
CA GLY A 13 -4.28 -17.73 8.90
C GLY A 13 -2.96 -17.09 9.33
N LEU A 14 -2.82 -16.74 10.61
CA LEU A 14 -1.58 -16.20 11.13
C LEU A 14 -0.49 -17.29 11.19
N GLU A 15 -0.82 -18.49 11.63
CA GLU A 15 0.12 -19.62 11.64
C GLU A 15 0.71 -19.88 10.24
N THR A 16 -0.12 -19.93 9.22
CA THR A 16 0.32 -20.09 7.83
C THR A 16 1.23 -18.95 7.39
N LEU A 17 0.88 -17.70 7.71
CA LEU A 17 1.69 -16.52 7.39
C LEU A 17 3.05 -16.56 8.08
N LEU A 18 3.07 -16.89 9.38
CA LEU A 18 4.32 -16.99 10.15
C LEU A 18 5.24 -18.08 9.62
N ARG A 19 4.67 -19.23 9.25
CA ARG A 19 5.42 -20.31 8.61
C ARG A 19 6.05 -19.83 7.30
N ASN A 20 5.29 -19.19 6.42
CA ASN A 20 5.82 -18.67 5.14
C ASN A 20 6.94 -17.64 5.37
N PHE A 21 6.81 -16.76 6.35
CA PHE A 21 7.86 -15.81 6.69
C PHE A 21 9.10 -16.49 7.28
N SER A 22 8.92 -17.55 8.05
CA SER A 22 10.02 -18.32 8.60
C SER A 22 10.77 -19.10 7.52
N GLU A 23 10.05 -19.76 6.61
CA GLU A 23 10.61 -20.45 5.45
C GLU A 23 11.35 -19.48 4.51
N ALA A 24 10.89 -18.24 4.40
CA ALA A 24 11.55 -17.18 3.64
C ALA A 24 12.73 -16.52 4.38
N GLY A 25 13.04 -16.95 5.60
CA GLY A 25 14.14 -16.39 6.40
C GLY A 25 13.90 -14.97 6.92
N VAL A 26 12.66 -14.50 6.92
CA VAL A 26 12.28 -13.15 7.39
C VAL A 26 12.22 -13.07 8.91
N LEU A 27 11.78 -14.15 9.56
CA LEU A 27 11.68 -14.23 11.02
C LEU A 27 11.82 -15.67 11.53
N GLU A 28 12.10 -15.78 12.82
CA GLU A 28 12.04 -17.01 13.59
C GLU A 28 10.91 -16.93 14.61
N VAL A 29 10.22 -18.05 14.84
CA VAL A 29 9.11 -18.17 15.81
C VAL A 29 9.58 -19.01 16.99
N GLU A 30 9.67 -18.41 18.17
CA GLU A 30 10.00 -19.06 19.44
C GLU A 30 8.80 -18.95 20.39
N GLY A 31 7.95 -19.98 20.45
CA GLY A 31 6.69 -19.95 21.19
C GLY A 31 5.79 -18.82 20.65
N ASN A 32 5.47 -17.84 21.48
CA ASN A 32 4.70 -16.65 21.09
C ASN A 32 5.56 -15.45 20.71
N THR A 33 6.88 -15.61 20.63
CA THR A 33 7.81 -14.52 20.33
C THR A 33 8.31 -14.61 18.90
N LEU A 34 8.24 -13.51 18.18
CA LEU A 34 8.79 -13.34 16.83
C LEU A 34 10.14 -12.63 16.91
N ARG A 35 11.15 -13.23 16.30
CA ARG A 35 12.47 -12.64 16.09
C ARG A 35 12.65 -12.36 14.61
N PHE A 36 12.77 -11.10 14.23
CA PHE A 36 13.08 -10.72 12.85
C PHE A 36 14.58 -10.80 12.61
N THR A 37 14.97 -11.28 11.44
CA THR A 37 16.36 -11.45 11.04
C THR A 37 17.08 -10.11 10.91
N SER A 38 16.34 -9.08 10.47
CA SER A 38 16.83 -7.69 10.40
C SER A 38 15.71 -6.69 10.67
N GLU A 39 16.05 -5.41 10.83
CA GLU A 39 15.02 -4.35 10.92
C GLU A 39 14.32 -4.15 9.57
N ALA A 40 14.99 -4.41 8.44
CA ALA A 40 14.37 -4.41 7.12
C ALA A 40 13.30 -5.52 6.99
N ASP A 41 13.58 -6.72 7.50
CA ASP A 41 12.61 -7.83 7.52
C ASP A 41 11.42 -7.53 8.42
N ARG A 42 11.68 -6.86 9.53
CA ARG A 42 10.62 -6.38 10.42
C ARG A 42 9.73 -5.35 9.75
N ALA A 43 10.30 -4.38 9.05
CA ALA A 43 9.56 -3.38 8.29
C ALA A 43 8.74 -4.04 7.15
N PHE A 44 9.38 -4.98 6.43
CA PHE A 44 8.71 -5.77 5.40
C PHE A 44 7.49 -6.52 5.96
N ALA A 45 7.65 -7.28 7.03
CA ALA A 45 6.55 -8.03 7.63
C ALA A 45 5.43 -7.14 8.19
N LYS A 46 5.74 -5.92 8.65
CA LYS A 46 4.75 -4.96 9.16
C LYS A 46 3.91 -4.29 8.08
N GLY A 47 4.39 -4.18 6.85
CA GLY A 47 3.65 -3.48 5.80
C GLY A 47 4.36 -3.40 4.46
N GLY A 48 5.68 -3.38 4.42
CA GLY A 48 6.46 -3.25 3.20
C GLY A 48 6.23 -4.35 2.17
N TRP A 49 5.69 -5.51 2.60
CA TRP A 49 5.28 -6.56 1.68
C TRP A 49 4.20 -6.10 0.69
N LEU A 50 3.26 -5.23 1.13
CA LEU A 50 2.21 -4.71 0.26
C LEU A 50 2.78 -3.73 -0.77
N GLU A 51 3.69 -2.86 -0.36
CA GLU A 51 4.39 -1.94 -1.26
C GLU A 51 5.16 -2.72 -2.34
N ARG A 52 5.88 -3.77 -1.94
CA ARG A 52 6.60 -4.65 -2.87
C ARG A 52 5.65 -5.41 -3.80
N TYR A 53 4.51 -5.89 -3.29
CA TYR A 53 3.48 -6.54 -4.08
C TYR A 53 2.90 -5.59 -5.13
N VAL A 54 2.54 -4.37 -4.72
CA VAL A 54 2.00 -3.34 -5.61
C VAL A 54 3.02 -2.92 -6.67
N PHE A 55 4.28 -2.70 -6.26
CA PHE A 55 5.35 -2.35 -7.20
C PHE A 55 5.57 -3.44 -8.25
N ARG A 56 5.55 -4.71 -7.84
CA ARG A 56 5.65 -5.84 -8.77
C ARG A 56 4.46 -5.90 -9.73
N ALA A 57 3.24 -5.68 -9.26
CA ALA A 57 2.06 -5.63 -10.13
C ALA A 57 2.17 -4.51 -11.18
N VAL A 58 2.71 -3.34 -10.79
CA VAL A 58 3.02 -2.24 -11.73
C VAL A 58 4.08 -2.67 -12.73
N ASP A 59 5.11 -3.38 -12.30
CA ASP A 59 6.16 -3.91 -13.17
C ASP A 59 5.61 -4.90 -14.20
N ASP A 60 4.80 -5.85 -13.76
CA ASP A 60 4.19 -6.90 -14.60
C ASP A 60 3.31 -6.31 -15.71
N VAL A 61 2.63 -5.17 -15.46
CA VAL A 61 1.78 -4.50 -16.46
C VAL A 61 2.51 -3.42 -17.25
N SER A 62 3.78 -3.14 -16.96
CA SER A 62 4.49 -1.97 -17.49
C SER A 62 4.58 -1.95 -19.01
N GLY A 63 4.84 -3.10 -19.64
CA GLY A 63 4.85 -3.20 -21.10
C GLY A 63 3.50 -2.92 -21.75
N THR A 64 2.42 -3.44 -21.14
CA THR A 64 1.04 -3.27 -21.66
C THR A 64 0.54 -1.82 -21.52
N LEU A 65 0.96 -1.12 -20.48
CA LEU A 65 0.53 0.24 -20.17
C LEU A 65 1.51 1.32 -20.65
N ALA A 66 2.60 0.93 -21.32
CA ALA A 66 3.68 1.81 -21.73
C ALA A 66 4.19 2.68 -20.57
N ILE A 67 4.37 2.07 -19.40
CA ILE A 67 4.97 2.73 -18.24
C ILE A 67 6.45 2.96 -18.55
N ARG A 68 6.89 4.23 -18.50
CA ARG A 68 8.25 4.61 -18.83
C ARG A 68 9.16 4.58 -17.62
N ASP A 69 8.70 5.23 -16.54
CA ASP A 69 9.44 5.36 -15.29
C ASP A 69 8.58 4.88 -14.13
N LYS A 70 9.20 4.20 -13.18
CA LYS A 70 8.55 3.70 -11.96
C LYS A 70 9.56 3.67 -10.81
N ALA A 71 9.08 3.96 -9.62
CA ALA A 71 9.86 3.93 -8.40
C ALA A 71 9.02 3.42 -7.23
N ALA A 72 9.67 2.74 -6.29
CA ALA A 72 9.13 2.47 -4.97
C ALA A 72 9.86 3.34 -3.95
N ASN A 73 9.16 3.72 -2.86
CA ASN A 73 9.69 4.51 -1.75
C ASN A 73 10.36 5.81 -2.24
N LEU A 74 9.70 6.48 -3.21
CA LEU A 74 10.23 7.69 -3.79
C LEU A 74 10.07 8.87 -2.84
N VAL A 75 11.18 9.42 -2.39
CA VAL A 75 11.18 10.64 -1.55
C VAL A 75 11.11 11.86 -2.44
N VAL A 76 10.10 12.70 -2.24
CA VAL A 76 9.92 13.97 -2.93
C VAL A 76 9.96 15.11 -1.92
N VAL A 77 10.61 16.21 -2.30
CA VAL A 77 10.69 17.43 -1.49
C VAL A 77 9.98 18.54 -2.26
N ASP A 78 9.01 19.19 -1.64
CA ASP A 78 8.32 20.32 -2.26
C ASP A 78 9.11 21.63 -2.18
N GLY A 79 8.62 22.68 -2.84
CA GLY A 79 9.27 23.99 -2.84
C GLY A 79 9.36 24.67 -1.47
N ALA A 80 8.64 24.18 -0.46
CA ALA A 80 8.71 24.64 0.93
C ALA A 80 9.64 23.76 1.79
N GLY A 81 10.31 22.76 1.21
CA GLY A 81 11.20 21.84 1.92
C GLY A 81 10.46 20.71 2.65
N VAL A 82 9.16 20.52 2.43
CA VAL A 82 8.40 19.43 3.04
C VAL A 82 8.67 18.14 2.29
N THR A 83 9.13 17.14 3.03
CA THR A 83 9.43 15.81 2.49
C THR A 83 8.20 14.92 2.55
N ASN A 84 7.89 14.25 1.43
CA ASN A 84 6.87 13.22 1.35
C ASN A 84 7.49 11.96 0.73
N GLU A 85 7.08 10.80 1.21
CA GLU A 85 7.40 9.51 0.63
C GLU A 85 6.20 9.00 -0.15
N LEU A 86 6.44 8.53 -1.38
CA LEU A 86 5.46 7.88 -2.24
C LEU A 86 5.77 6.39 -2.25
N ASP A 87 4.86 5.56 -1.76
CA ASP A 87 5.09 4.12 -1.65
C ASP A 87 5.37 3.50 -3.02
N VAL A 88 4.55 3.83 -4.03
CA VAL A 88 4.79 3.49 -5.44
C VAL A 88 4.39 4.66 -6.34
N ALA A 89 5.25 5.02 -7.27
CA ALA A 89 4.98 6.04 -8.28
C ALA A 89 5.42 5.58 -9.67
N PHE A 90 4.68 5.97 -10.71
CA PHE A 90 5.06 5.68 -12.09
C PHE A 90 4.49 6.69 -13.09
N MET A 91 5.14 6.75 -14.25
CA MET A 91 4.72 7.59 -15.37
C MET A 91 4.11 6.75 -16.48
N ALA A 92 2.88 7.04 -16.85
CA ALA A 92 2.21 6.45 -18.00
C ALA A 92 1.33 7.49 -18.70
N ARG A 93 1.24 7.43 -20.02
CA ARG A 93 0.36 8.33 -20.81
C ARG A 93 0.58 9.82 -20.49
N ASN A 94 1.82 10.20 -20.22
CA ASN A 94 2.23 11.55 -19.83
C ASN A 94 1.55 12.08 -18.53
N ARG A 95 1.22 11.18 -17.62
CA ARG A 95 0.67 11.48 -16.30
C ARG A 95 1.45 10.76 -15.21
N LEU A 96 1.53 11.38 -14.05
CA LEU A 96 2.05 10.75 -12.84
C LEU A 96 0.93 9.97 -12.13
N PHE A 97 1.23 8.75 -11.76
CA PHE A 97 0.37 7.87 -10.96
C PHE A 97 1.05 7.60 -9.62
N VAL A 98 0.34 7.80 -8.53
CA VAL A 98 0.84 7.62 -7.17
C VAL A 98 -0.05 6.59 -6.47
N ILE A 99 0.57 5.58 -5.87
CA ILE A 99 -0.14 4.57 -5.08
C ILE A 99 0.36 4.64 -3.64
N GLU A 100 -0.55 4.81 -2.73
CA GLU A 100 -0.34 4.68 -1.27
C GLU A 100 -0.77 3.29 -0.83
N CYS A 101 0.04 2.62 -0.01
CA CYS A 101 -0.16 1.25 0.46
C CYS A 101 -0.46 1.21 1.95
N LYS A 102 -1.55 0.56 2.38
CA LYS A 102 -1.91 0.44 3.79
C LYS A 102 -2.29 -0.98 4.18
N THR A 103 -1.53 -1.56 5.10
CA THR A 103 -1.83 -2.86 5.72
C THR A 103 -2.60 -2.72 7.03
N ALA A 104 -2.44 -1.58 7.69
CA ALA A 104 -3.06 -1.30 8.98
C ALA A 104 -4.59 -1.25 8.87
N ARG A 105 -5.24 -1.60 9.98
CA ARG A 105 -6.68 -1.46 10.13
C ARG A 105 -7.07 0.02 10.20
N MET A 106 -7.91 0.46 9.26
CA MET A 106 -8.37 1.85 9.15
C MET A 106 -9.86 2.00 9.47
N ASP A 107 -10.58 0.89 9.66
CA ASP A 107 -12.03 0.79 9.85
C ASP A 107 -12.47 0.72 11.32
N LYS A 108 -11.59 1.07 12.28
CA LYS A 108 -11.99 1.14 13.69
C LYS A 108 -12.98 2.27 13.89
N GLU A 109 -14.07 1.96 14.57
CA GLU A 109 -15.10 2.94 14.96
C GLU A 109 -14.46 4.16 15.65
N GLY A 110 -14.81 5.38 15.19
CA GLY A 110 -14.21 6.62 15.66
C GLY A 110 -12.80 6.94 15.14
N SER A 111 -12.23 6.10 14.25
CA SER A 111 -10.91 6.36 13.68
C SER A 111 -11.00 7.26 12.44
N THR A 112 -10.21 8.35 12.42
CA THR A 112 -10.06 9.24 11.25
C THR A 112 -9.00 8.76 10.26
N LYS A 113 -8.27 7.68 10.57
CA LYS A 113 -7.08 7.24 9.81
C LYS A 113 -7.32 7.05 8.32
N ALA A 114 -8.46 6.50 7.94
CA ALA A 114 -8.79 6.30 6.53
C ALA A 114 -9.00 7.64 5.82
N ASN A 115 -9.74 8.54 6.45
CA ASN A 115 -10.00 9.89 5.91
C ASN A 115 -8.70 10.69 5.82
N ASP A 116 -7.88 10.67 6.87
CA ASP A 116 -6.58 11.37 6.91
C ASP A 116 -5.65 10.84 5.79
N THR A 117 -5.63 9.53 5.56
CA THR A 117 -4.86 8.90 4.46
C THR A 117 -5.37 9.38 3.10
N LEU A 118 -6.68 9.40 2.88
CA LEU A 118 -7.28 9.85 1.62
C LEU A 118 -7.02 11.33 1.36
N PHE A 119 -7.17 12.19 2.37
CA PHE A 119 -6.86 13.61 2.26
C PHE A 119 -5.39 13.85 1.98
N LYS A 120 -4.49 13.16 2.71
CA LYS A 120 -3.05 13.25 2.48
C LYS A 120 -2.68 12.84 1.06
N LEU A 121 -3.21 11.71 0.56
CA LEU A 121 -2.93 11.25 -0.79
C LEU A 121 -3.43 12.22 -1.85
N ALA A 122 -4.65 12.75 -1.70
CA ALA A 122 -5.19 13.75 -2.62
C ALA A 122 -4.34 15.03 -2.65
N GLU A 123 -3.89 15.49 -1.47
CA GLU A 123 -3.00 16.67 -1.36
C GLU A 123 -1.63 16.42 -2.00
N ILE A 124 -1.04 15.25 -1.77
CA ILE A 124 0.22 14.86 -2.42
C ILE A 124 0.05 14.87 -3.93
N CYS A 125 -0.98 14.24 -4.48
CA CYS A 125 -1.25 14.22 -5.91
C CYS A 125 -1.33 15.64 -6.50
N ARG A 126 -2.00 16.55 -5.80
CA ARG A 126 -2.13 17.94 -6.22
C ARG A 126 -0.81 18.69 -6.23
N ARG A 127 0.07 18.43 -5.25
CA ARG A 127 1.38 19.10 -5.09
C ARG A 127 2.44 18.60 -6.05
N VAL A 128 2.56 17.28 -6.23
CA VAL A 128 3.68 16.69 -7.00
C VAL A 128 3.48 16.72 -8.51
N GLY A 129 2.26 16.69 -9.01
CA GLY A 129 2.02 16.61 -10.46
C GLY A 129 0.84 17.45 -10.95
N GLY A 130 0.28 18.29 -10.08
CA GLY A 130 -0.85 19.16 -10.42
C GLY A 130 -2.11 18.35 -10.85
N LEU A 131 -2.89 18.92 -11.76
CA LEU A 131 -4.18 18.36 -12.20
C LEU A 131 -4.05 17.04 -12.98
N GLY A 132 -2.87 16.69 -13.46
CA GLY A 132 -2.62 15.46 -14.23
C GLY A 132 -2.33 14.23 -13.38
N THR A 133 -2.01 14.40 -12.09
CA THR A 133 -1.66 13.28 -11.21
C THR A 133 -2.88 12.50 -10.78
N ARG A 134 -2.76 11.18 -10.77
CA ARG A 134 -3.80 10.25 -10.34
C ARG A 134 -3.35 9.51 -9.08
N GLY A 135 -4.22 9.42 -8.08
CA GLY A 135 -3.98 8.72 -6.83
C GLY A 135 -4.76 7.42 -6.72
N LEU A 136 -4.13 6.39 -6.15
CA LEU A 136 -4.76 5.12 -5.79
C LEU A 136 -4.38 4.75 -4.36
N LEU A 137 -5.35 4.34 -3.56
CA LEU A 137 -5.11 3.73 -2.25
C LEU A 137 -5.25 2.20 -2.38
N ALA A 138 -4.13 1.50 -2.22
CA ALA A 138 -4.08 0.05 -2.09
C ALA A 138 -4.16 -0.32 -0.60
N SER A 139 -5.27 -0.94 -0.17
CA SER A 139 -5.46 -1.30 1.23
C SER A 139 -5.68 -2.79 1.40
N TYR A 140 -4.89 -3.43 2.29
CA TYR A 140 -5.11 -4.83 2.63
C TYR A 140 -6.48 -5.07 3.28
N ARG A 141 -7.01 -4.07 4.00
CA ARG A 141 -8.33 -4.12 4.63
C ARG A 141 -9.37 -3.42 3.77
N SER A 142 -10.60 -3.93 3.82
CA SER A 142 -11.73 -3.24 3.21
C SER A 142 -11.99 -1.91 3.90
N LEU A 143 -12.49 -0.94 3.15
CA LEU A 143 -12.95 0.36 3.66
C LEU A 143 -14.47 0.38 3.75
N GLY A 144 -14.99 1.20 4.67
CA GLY A 144 -16.42 1.44 4.83
C GLY A 144 -17.03 2.26 3.68
N ASN A 145 -18.35 2.34 3.66
CA ASN A 145 -19.06 3.07 2.60
C ASN A 145 -18.82 4.59 2.65
N ALA A 146 -18.54 5.14 3.83
CA ALA A 146 -18.24 6.57 3.99
C ALA A 146 -16.89 6.90 3.33
N GLU A 147 -15.86 6.10 3.61
CA GLU A 147 -14.52 6.26 3.05
C GLU A 147 -14.51 6.02 1.54
N LYS A 148 -15.28 5.06 1.05
CA LYS A 148 -15.44 4.83 -0.39
C LYS A 148 -16.08 6.03 -1.11
N ARG A 149 -17.06 6.69 -0.46
CA ARG A 149 -17.65 7.93 -0.99
C ARG A 149 -16.65 9.07 -0.98
N LEU A 150 -15.91 9.22 0.11
CA LEU A 150 -14.87 10.25 0.24
C LEU A 150 -13.78 10.08 -0.83
N ALA A 151 -13.27 8.87 -1.03
CA ALA A 151 -12.28 8.58 -2.06
C ALA A 151 -12.78 9.01 -3.45
N ARG A 152 -14.05 8.69 -3.77
CA ARG A 152 -14.66 9.10 -5.04
C ARG A 152 -14.72 10.62 -5.19
N VAL A 153 -15.10 11.35 -4.13
CA VAL A 153 -15.13 12.83 -4.13
C VAL A 153 -13.73 13.41 -4.33
N LEU A 154 -12.72 12.79 -3.74
CA LEU A 154 -11.32 13.21 -3.86
C LEU A 154 -10.65 12.76 -5.17
N GLY A 155 -11.34 11.99 -6.02
CA GLY A 155 -10.75 11.43 -7.24
C GLY A 155 -9.69 10.36 -6.99
N ILE A 156 -9.72 9.71 -5.82
CA ILE A 156 -8.80 8.63 -5.47
C ILE A 156 -9.41 7.28 -5.82
N GLU A 157 -8.67 6.49 -6.59
CA GLU A 157 -9.05 5.10 -6.90
C GLU A 157 -8.78 4.22 -5.68
N LEU A 158 -9.63 3.19 -5.49
CA LEU A 158 -9.50 2.26 -4.37
C LEU A 158 -9.33 0.83 -4.86
N VAL A 159 -8.32 0.14 -4.34
CA VAL A 159 -8.17 -1.31 -4.46
C VAL A 159 -7.96 -1.89 -3.08
N CYS A 160 -9.00 -2.57 -2.55
CA CYS A 160 -9.07 -2.92 -1.14
C CYS A 160 -9.48 -4.39 -0.93
N GLY A 161 -8.89 -5.04 0.06
CA GLY A 161 -9.25 -6.40 0.47
C GLY A 161 -9.10 -7.39 -0.68
N VAL A 162 -10.18 -8.09 -1.03
CA VAL A 162 -10.17 -9.13 -2.06
C VAL A 162 -9.85 -8.62 -3.47
N ASP A 163 -10.09 -7.34 -3.74
CA ASP A 163 -9.78 -6.72 -5.03
C ASP A 163 -8.26 -6.65 -5.28
N LEU A 164 -7.42 -6.72 -4.24
CA LEU A 164 -5.97 -6.78 -4.39
C LEU A 164 -5.51 -8.00 -5.21
N ALA A 165 -6.24 -9.11 -5.16
CA ALA A 165 -5.93 -10.29 -5.95
C ALA A 165 -6.04 -10.07 -7.47
N ARG A 166 -6.71 -8.99 -7.89
CA ARG A 166 -6.86 -8.57 -9.30
C ARG A 166 -6.29 -7.18 -9.55
N LEU A 167 -5.21 -6.84 -8.83
CA LEU A 167 -4.61 -5.51 -8.89
C LEU A 167 -4.14 -5.16 -10.31
N ASP A 168 -3.59 -6.12 -11.06
CA ASP A 168 -3.16 -5.94 -12.44
C ASP A 168 -4.31 -5.52 -13.39
N GLU A 169 -5.48 -6.12 -13.26
CA GLU A 169 -6.68 -5.75 -14.03
C GLU A 169 -7.16 -4.34 -13.64
N LYS A 170 -7.14 -4.03 -12.34
CA LYS A 170 -7.51 -2.72 -11.82
C LYS A 170 -6.55 -1.63 -12.32
N LEU A 171 -5.24 -1.88 -12.29
CA LEU A 171 -4.23 -0.97 -12.84
C LEU A 171 -4.46 -0.71 -14.33
N LYS A 172 -4.70 -1.74 -15.13
CA LYS A 172 -4.98 -1.62 -16.56
C LYS A 172 -6.21 -0.73 -16.84
N THR A 173 -7.25 -0.86 -16.03
CA THR A 173 -8.46 -0.04 -16.15
C THR A 173 -8.20 1.39 -15.70
N TRP A 174 -7.59 1.58 -14.54
CA TRP A 174 -7.33 2.88 -13.94
C TRP A 174 -6.39 3.76 -14.77
N VAL A 175 -5.33 3.21 -15.36
CA VAL A 175 -4.40 3.96 -16.19
C VAL A 175 -5.03 4.40 -17.52
N LYS A 176 -6.03 3.66 -18.01
CA LYS A 176 -6.74 3.98 -19.26
C LYS A 176 -7.87 5.00 -19.09
N SER A 177 -8.42 5.13 -17.89
CA SER A 177 -9.44 6.13 -17.54
C SER A 177 -8.84 7.53 -17.40
#